data_e8769d7a614d3d24a0b29cff02b2f276
#
_entry.id   e8769d7a614d3d24a0b29cff02b2f276
#
_cell.length_a   1.000
_cell.length_b   1.000
_cell.length_c   1.000
_cell.angle_alpha   90.00
_cell.angle_beta   90.00
_cell.angle_gamma   90.00
#
_symmetry.space_group_name_H-M   'P 1'
#
loop_
_entity.id
_entity.type
_entity.pdbx_description
1 polymer ?
#
loop_
_entity_poly.entity_id
_entity_poly.type
_entity_poly.pdbx_seq_one_letter_code
_entity_poly.pdbx_strand_id
1 'polypeptide(L)'
;MANNLCTDVGYVSLNKHGEQLCGDHVDVVEQSENSSVIVLADGLGSGVKASILSTLTSKIISTMVAQGISLEECVSTIAQALPICSVRGVAYSTFTIIHLKDNRVAELIQFDNPHIILIRDGEIYNYPETETNIDGKKIFRSTVLLQENDIFVAMSDGCPHAGIGRAYNFGWKREDIAEFMKGLVPVGYTAKTLSTMLVDECFRQYGGHPGDDATACVVRIRRREPMNLLFGPPRNRDDCGRMMSLFFSKEGKHIVCGGTTSSIAADFLGKKLRPTLNFEKSDVPPIAELEGVD
;
A
#
# COMPACT_ATOMS: atom_id res chain seq x y z
N MET A 1 -20.54 9.54 12.45
CA MET A 1 -20.80 8.44 11.51
C MET A 1 -19.44 7.80 11.22
N ALA A 2 -19.33 6.47 11.30
CA ALA A 2 -18.11 5.79 10.91
C ALA A 2 -17.85 6.06 9.41
N ASN A 3 -16.61 6.42 9.08
CA ASN A 3 -16.21 6.60 7.70
C ASN A 3 -16.10 5.22 7.06
N ASN A 4 -16.84 4.99 5.95
CA ASN A 4 -16.86 3.68 5.27
C ASN A 4 -15.69 3.53 4.26
N LEU A 5 -14.57 4.20 4.52
CA LEU A 5 -13.36 4.08 3.73
C LEU A 5 -12.42 3.03 4.30
N CYS A 6 -11.64 2.42 3.45
CA CYS A 6 -10.52 1.56 3.81
C CYS A 6 -9.35 1.78 2.85
N THR A 7 -8.20 1.28 3.26
CA THR A 7 -6.94 1.46 2.58
C THR A 7 -6.50 0.17 1.89
N ASP A 8 -6.00 0.30 0.66
CA ASP A 8 -5.31 -0.75 -0.08
C ASP A 8 -3.87 -0.26 -0.32
N VAL A 9 -2.88 -0.99 0.21
CA VAL A 9 -1.46 -0.62 0.13
C VAL A 9 -0.72 -1.66 -0.70
N GLY A 10 0.07 -1.19 -1.65
CA GLY A 10 0.93 -2.04 -2.44
C GLY A 10 2.27 -1.38 -2.72
N TYR A 11 3.35 -2.13 -2.66
CA TYR A 11 4.68 -1.64 -2.98
C TYR A 11 5.51 -2.68 -3.71
N VAL A 12 6.45 -2.21 -4.51
CA VAL A 12 7.41 -3.01 -5.28
C VAL A 12 8.73 -2.27 -5.30
N SER A 13 9.80 -3.02 -5.14
CA SER A 13 11.17 -2.52 -5.24
C SER A 13 11.92 -3.23 -6.37
N LEU A 14 12.77 -2.48 -7.06
CA LEU A 14 13.66 -2.92 -8.11
C LEU A 14 15.09 -2.66 -7.65
N ASN A 15 15.90 -3.69 -7.60
CA ASN A 15 17.29 -3.56 -7.18
C ASN A 15 18.14 -2.92 -8.27
N LYS A 16 19.11 -2.11 -7.88
CA LYS A 16 20.19 -1.66 -8.73
C LYS A 16 20.88 -2.85 -9.40
N HIS A 17 21.26 -2.70 -10.66
CA HIS A 17 21.91 -3.76 -11.42
C HIS A 17 23.20 -4.24 -10.75
N GLY A 18 23.28 -5.54 -10.52
CA GLY A 18 24.41 -6.18 -9.85
C GLY A 18 24.30 -6.27 -8.32
N GLU A 19 23.31 -5.61 -7.70
CA GLU A 19 23.06 -5.71 -6.26
C GLU A 19 22.04 -6.80 -5.95
N GLN A 20 22.25 -7.50 -4.83
CA GLN A 20 21.34 -8.56 -4.36
C GLN A 20 20.24 -8.04 -3.44
N LEU A 21 20.46 -6.90 -2.79
CA LEU A 21 19.53 -6.25 -1.87
C LEU A 21 19.20 -4.86 -2.36
N CYS A 22 17.94 -4.50 -2.25
CA CYS A 22 17.47 -3.15 -2.50
C CYS A 22 17.94 -2.21 -1.38
N GLY A 23 18.43 -1.02 -1.76
CA GLY A 23 18.76 0.05 -0.83
C GLY A 23 17.53 0.71 -0.23
N ASP A 24 16.36 0.54 -0.86
CA ASP A 24 15.09 1.07 -0.38
C ASP A 24 14.36 0.06 0.51
N HIS A 25 13.53 0.57 1.41
CA HIS A 25 12.66 -0.26 2.23
C HIS A 25 11.30 0.41 2.49
N VAL A 26 10.22 -0.36 2.37
CA VAL A 26 8.88 0.07 2.76
C VAL A 26 8.45 -0.70 3.99
N ASP A 27 8.02 0.02 5.02
CA ASP A 27 7.42 -0.54 6.21
C ASP A 27 5.98 -0.06 6.38
N VAL A 28 5.09 -0.98 6.75
CA VAL A 28 3.67 -0.71 6.97
C VAL A 28 3.29 -1.21 8.36
N VAL A 29 2.81 -0.31 9.20
CA VAL A 29 2.33 -0.62 10.56
C VAL A 29 0.87 -0.24 10.68
N GLU A 30 0.04 -1.22 10.97
CA GLU A 30 -1.37 -1.01 11.31
C GLU A 30 -1.48 -0.64 12.80
N GLN A 31 -1.97 0.57 13.10
CA GLN A 31 -2.22 1.03 14.47
C GLN A 31 -3.58 0.56 14.97
N SER A 32 -4.56 0.50 14.07
CA SER A 32 -5.94 0.06 14.31
C SER A 32 -6.59 -0.38 13.00
N GLU A 33 -7.83 -0.82 13.04
CA GLU A 33 -8.60 -1.13 11.83
C GLU A 33 -8.73 0.05 10.85
N ASN A 34 -8.53 1.28 11.31
CA ASN A 34 -8.78 2.49 10.53
C ASN A 34 -7.57 3.44 10.47
N SER A 35 -6.44 3.05 11.04
CA SER A 35 -5.24 3.89 11.09
C SER A 35 -3.98 3.08 10.79
N SER A 36 -3.13 3.60 9.92
CA SER A 36 -1.88 2.95 9.53
C SER A 36 -0.78 3.96 9.22
N VAL A 37 0.45 3.55 9.43
CA VAL A 37 1.66 4.30 9.10
C VAL A 37 2.41 3.53 8.01
N ILE A 38 2.62 4.18 6.89
CA ILE A 38 3.40 3.66 5.76
C ILE A 38 4.65 4.52 5.64
N VAL A 39 5.81 3.91 5.64
CA VAL A 39 7.11 4.59 5.51
C VAL A 39 7.90 3.98 4.37
N LEU A 40 8.26 4.79 3.39
CA LEU A 40 9.25 4.47 2.38
C LEU A 40 10.53 5.19 2.77
N ALA A 41 11.62 4.44 2.92
CA ALA A 41 12.95 4.96 3.19
C ALA A 41 13.92 4.49 2.11
N ASP A 42 14.80 5.40 1.68
CA ASP A 42 15.89 5.11 0.76
C ASP A 42 17.21 5.33 1.51
N GLY A 43 18.06 4.31 1.50
CA GLY A 43 19.35 4.32 2.18
C GLY A 43 20.46 4.82 1.27
N LEU A 44 21.30 5.72 1.78
CA LEU A 44 22.40 6.29 1.01
C LEU A 44 23.32 5.21 0.42
N GLY A 45 23.42 5.20 -0.91
CA GLY A 45 24.27 4.27 -1.68
C GLY A 45 23.50 3.12 -2.28
N SER A 46 24.05 1.91 -2.26
CA SER A 46 23.39 0.71 -2.76
C SER A 46 23.83 -0.55 -2.00
N GLY A 47 23.10 -1.64 -2.19
CA GLY A 47 23.41 -2.94 -1.60
C GLY A 47 23.22 -3.01 -0.08
N VAL A 48 24.01 -3.86 0.58
CA VAL A 48 23.79 -4.23 2.01
C VAL A 48 23.75 -3.03 2.96
N LYS A 49 24.63 -2.05 2.79
CA LYS A 49 24.69 -0.87 3.68
C LYS A 49 23.45 0.00 3.53
N ALA A 50 23.04 0.30 2.31
CA ALA A 50 21.85 1.08 2.01
C ALA A 50 20.62 0.36 2.54
N SER A 51 20.50 -0.95 2.30
CA SER A 51 19.41 -1.80 2.80
C SER A 51 19.29 -1.78 4.33
N ILE A 52 20.41 -1.81 5.05
CA ILE A 52 20.41 -1.70 6.52
C ILE A 52 19.91 -0.32 6.95
N LEU A 53 20.40 0.75 6.31
CA LEU A 53 20.00 2.13 6.65
C LEU A 53 18.53 2.37 6.42
N SER A 54 18.01 2.01 5.25
CA SER A 54 16.59 2.17 4.91
C SER A 54 15.68 1.33 5.80
N THR A 55 16.08 0.08 6.09
CA THR A 55 15.32 -0.80 6.99
C THR A 55 15.25 -0.23 8.40
N LEU A 56 16.37 0.22 8.97
CA LEU A 56 16.39 0.82 10.30
C LEU A 56 15.57 2.12 10.32
N THR A 57 15.75 2.99 9.32
CA THR A 57 15.01 4.25 9.21
C THR A 57 13.51 4.02 9.18
N SER A 58 13.04 3.17 8.26
CA SER A 58 11.61 2.90 8.10
C SER A 58 11.00 2.26 9.35
N LYS A 59 11.69 1.29 9.97
CA LYS A 59 11.25 0.62 11.21
C LYS A 59 11.20 1.54 12.42
N ILE A 60 12.20 2.39 12.60
CA ILE A 60 12.22 3.37 13.69
C ILE A 60 11.06 4.35 13.51
N ILE A 61 10.92 4.95 12.31
CA ILE A 61 9.86 5.93 12.05
C ILE A 61 8.48 5.29 12.22
N SER A 62 8.22 4.18 11.55
CA SER A 62 6.89 3.55 11.55
C SER A 62 6.46 3.18 12.97
N THR A 63 7.38 2.62 13.77
CA THR A 63 7.12 2.24 15.16
C THR A 63 6.87 3.46 16.04
N MET A 64 7.72 4.48 15.96
CA MET A 64 7.60 5.69 16.80
C MET A 64 6.33 6.48 16.46
N VAL A 65 6.05 6.70 15.17
CA VAL A 65 4.84 7.40 14.72
C VAL A 65 3.59 6.61 15.09
N ALA A 66 3.62 5.29 14.97
CA ALA A 66 2.51 4.42 15.39
C ALA A 66 2.23 4.50 16.89
N GLN A 67 3.24 4.82 17.73
CA GLN A 67 3.09 5.06 19.16
C GLN A 67 2.73 6.52 19.49
N GLY A 68 2.51 7.37 18.51
CA GLY A 68 2.13 8.78 18.71
C GLY A 68 3.31 9.68 19.09
N ILE A 69 4.55 9.22 18.89
CA ILE A 69 5.75 10.02 19.14
C ILE A 69 5.87 11.11 18.08
N SER A 70 6.37 12.27 18.46
CA SER A 70 6.50 13.42 17.56
C SER A 70 7.51 13.14 16.45
N LEU A 71 7.31 13.78 15.29
CA LEU A 71 8.25 13.67 14.17
C LEU A 71 9.63 14.21 14.53
N GLU A 72 9.69 15.28 15.32
CA GLU A 72 10.91 15.88 15.79
C GLU A 72 11.76 14.87 16.58
N GLU A 73 11.12 14.12 17.45
CA GLU A 73 11.76 13.07 18.24
C GLU A 73 12.18 11.87 17.38
N CYS A 74 11.33 11.49 16.37
CA CYS A 74 11.69 10.45 15.41
C CYS A 74 12.94 10.83 14.61
N VAL A 75 13.00 12.05 14.07
CA VAL A 75 14.15 12.54 13.29
C VAL A 75 15.41 12.62 14.15
N SER A 76 15.29 13.11 15.38
CA SER A 76 16.42 13.16 16.32
C SER A 76 16.93 11.77 16.68
N THR A 77 16.03 10.81 16.91
CA THR A 77 16.38 9.41 17.18
C THR A 77 17.13 8.78 16.01
N ILE A 78 16.65 9.00 14.78
CA ILE A 78 17.31 8.50 13.57
C ILE A 78 18.71 9.10 13.43
N ALA A 79 18.84 10.41 13.64
CA ALA A 79 20.12 11.09 13.56
C ALA A 79 21.17 10.55 14.57
N GLN A 80 20.70 10.06 15.73
CA GLN A 80 21.56 9.46 16.75
C GLN A 80 21.80 7.96 16.54
N ALA A 81 20.83 7.23 16.02
CA ALA A 81 20.88 5.78 15.90
C ALA A 81 21.60 5.29 14.64
N LEU A 82 21.56 6.07 13.54
CA LEU A 82 22.15 5.65 12.28
C LEU A 82 23.66 5.90 12.24
N PRO A 83 24.45 4.96 11.68
CA PRO A 83 25.88 5.14 11.52
C PRO A 83 26.18 6.31 10.57
N ILE A 84 27.08 7.18 11.00
CA ILE A 84 27.53 8.34 10.22
C ILE A 84 28.39 7.86 9.04
N CYS A 85 28.04 8.30 7.83
CA CYS A 85 28.86 8.05 6.65
C CYS A 85 30.21 8.75 6.79
N SER A 86 31.32 7.98 6.85
CA SER A 86 32.67 8.52 7.01
C SER A 86 33.12 9.46 5.89
N VAL A 87 32.50 9.38 4.73
CA VAL A 87 32.84 10.22 3.54
C VAL A 87 32.06 11.54 3.51
N ARG A 88 30.80 11.53 3.96
CA ARG A 88 29.92 12.72 3.93
C ARG A 88 29.60 13.30 5.30
N GLY A 89 30.01 12.65 6.39
CA GLY A 89 29.84 13.13 7.76
C GLY A 89 28.40 13.12 8.27
N VAL A 90 27.48 12.48 7.57
CA VAL A 90 26.04 12.38 7.92
C VAL A 90 25.55 10.94 7.82
N ALA A 91 24.73 10.55 8.77
CA ALA A 91 23.87 9.38 8.61
C ALA A 91 22.71 9.81 7.70
N TYR A 92 22.58 9.18 6.56
CA TYR A 92 21.65 9.66 5.57
C TYR A 92 20.74 8.52 5.08
N SER A 93 19.49 8.71 5.33
CA SER A 93 18.43 8.01 4.64
C SER A 93 17.32 9.02 4.40
N THR A 94 16.82 9.09 3.18
CA THR A 94 15.65 9.86 2.85
C THR A 94 14.41 9.11 3.28
N PHE A 95 13.29 9.77 3.45
CA PHE A 95 12.05 9.07 3.81
C PHE A 95 10.79 9.81 3.36
N THR A 96 9.77 9.03 3.16
CA THR A 96 8.40 9.49 2.91
C THR A 96 7.47 8.73 3.87
N ILE A 97 6.63 9.47 4.60
CA ILE A 97 5.65 8.92 5.54
C ILE A 97 4.25 9.27 5.05
N ILE A 98 3.39 8.27 4.99
CA ILE A 98 1.95 8.44 4.81
C ILE A 98 1.29 7.90 6.08
N HIS A 99 0.83 8.79 6.95
CA HIS A 99 0.15 8.43 8.18
C HIS A 99 -1.35 8.62 7.99
N LEU A 100 -2.07 7.53 7.86
CA LEU A 100 -3.53 7.51 7.71
C LEU A 100 -4.16 7.43 9.08
N LYS A 101 -5.03 8.39 9.40
CA LYS A 101 -5.73 8.51 10.68
C LYS A 101 -7.23 8.35 10.49
N ASP A 102 -7.81 7.35 11.17
CA ASP A 102 -9.25 7.07 11.20
C ASP A 102 -9.91 6.95 9.81
N ASN A 103 -9.13 6.56 8.80
CA ASN A 103 -9.54 6.58 7.39
C ASN A 103 -10.16 7.92 6.94
N ARG A 104 -9.76 9.04 7.57
CA ARG A 104 -10.28 10.40 7.31
C ARG A 104 -9.22 11.36 6.83
N VAL A 105 -8.02 11.21 7.35
CA VAL A 105 -6.93 12.16 7.12
C VAL A 105 -5.66 11.40 6.77
N ALA A 106 -4.94 11.88 5.76
CA ALA A 106 -3.55 11.52 5.52
C ALA A 106 -2.64 12.67 5.95
N GLU A 107 -1.72 12.40 6.86
CA GLU A 107 -0.57 13.26 7.13
C GLU A 107 0.59 12.76 6.26
N LEU A 108 1.07 13.62 5.38
CA LEU A 108 2.18 13.35 4.48
C LEU A 108 3.41 14.07 5.01
N ILE A 109 4.52 13.34 5.14
CA ILE A 109 5.78 13.88 5.63
C ILE A 109 6.88 13.39 4.72
N GLN A 110 7.65 14.30 4.15
CA GLN A 110 8.59 13.99 3.08
C GLN A 110 9.94 14.66 3.36
N PHE A 111 10.99 13.87 3.30
CA PHE A 111 12.35 14.29 3.44
C PHE A 111 13.20 13.74 2.31
N ASP A 112 13.60 14.61 1.40
CA ASP A 112 14.57 14.39 0.31
C ASP A 112 14.23 13.23 -0.66
N ASN A 113 12.98 12.75 -0.63
CA ASN A 113 12.39 11.87 -1.63
C ASN A 113 11.55 12.68 -2.62
N PRO A 114 11.27 12.16 -3.82
CA PRO A 114 10.30 12.76 -4.72
C PRO A 114 8.96 12.95 -4.02
N HIS A 115 8.34 14.13 -4.21
CA HIS A 115 7.08 14.45 -3.57
C HIS A 115 5.97 13.49 -4.01
N ILE A 116 5.15 13.07 -3.06
CA ILE A 116 4.01 12.18 -3.30
C ILE A 116 3.13 12.74 -4.41
N ILE A 117 2.73 11.90 -5.33
CA ILE A 117 1.71 12.22 -6.32
C ILE A 117 0.37 11.81 -5.71
N LEU A 118 -0.59 12.74 -5.69
CA LEU A 118 -1.97 12.45 -5.35
C LEU A 118 -2.84 12.55 -6.60
N ILE A 119 -3.54 11.47 -6.91
CA ILE A 119 -4.55 11.42 -7.96
C ILE A 119 -5.91 11.33 -7.27
N ARG A 120 -6.78 12.30 -7.55
CA ARG A 120 -8.13 12.42 -7.00
C ARG A 120 -9.12 12.62 -8.13
N ASP A 121 -10.20 11.86 -8.13
CA ASP A 121 -11.22 11.90 -9.19
C ASP A 121 -10.64 11.73 -10.61
N GLY A 122 -9.57 10.94 -10.73
CA GLY A 122 -8.87 10.71 -12.00
C GLY A 122 -7.96 11.86 -12.45
N GLU A 123 -7.76 12.90 -11.64
CA GLU A 123 -6.92 14.05 -11.95
C GLU A 123 -5.79 14.22 -10.93
N ILE A 124 -4.67 14.81 -11.38
CA ILE A 124 -3.53 15.11 -10.49
C ILE A 124 -3.96 16.24 -9.53
N TYR A 125 -3.92 15.96 -8.24
CA TYR A 125 -4.32 16.90 -7.21
C TYR A 125 -3.10 17.51 -6.51
N ASN A 126 -2.98 18.83 -6.57
CA ASN A 126 -1.94 19.59 -5.87
C ASN A 126 -2.43 19.92 -4.45
N TYR A 127 -1.83 19.30 -3.45
CA TYR A 127 -2.11 19.54 -2.04
C TYR A 127 -1.17 20.59 -1.46
N PRO A 128 -1.60 21.40 -0.46
CA PRO A 128 -0.74 22.39 0.16
C PRO A 128 0.36 21.72 0.99
N GLU A 129 1.57 22.25 0.90
CA GLU A 129 2.73 21.80 1.66
C GLU A 129 3.30 22.89 2.54
N THR A 130 3.78 22.54 3.72
CA THR A 130 4.49 23.43 4.63
C THR A 130 5.89 22.91 4.85
N GLU A 131 6.90 23.74 4.57
CA GLU A 131 8.30 23.44 4.85
C GLU A 131 8.60 23.67 6.33
N THR A 132 9.23 22.70 6.98
CA THR A 132 9.70 22.78 8.36
C THR A 132 11.16 22.36 8.41
N ASN A 133 11.99 23.07 9.18
CA ASN A 133 13.37 22.68 9.39
C ASN A 133 13.50 21.95 10.74
N ILE A 134 14.01 20.72 10.70
CA ILE A 134 14.28 19.90 11.89
C ILE A 134 15.75 19.45 11.81
N ASP A 135 16.58 19.88 12.76
CA ASP A 135 18.02 19.56 12.82
C ASP A 135 18.75 19.82 11.48
N GLY A 136 18.44 20.97 10.85
CA GLY A 136 19.03 21.36 9.57
C GLY A 136 18.45 20.66 8.33
N LYS A 137 17.47 19.78 8.49
CA LYS A 137 16.79 19.05 7.41
C LYS A 137 15.49 19.75 7.03
N LYS A 138 15.29 19.99 5.74
CA LYS A 138 14.04 20.51 5.19
C LYS A 138 13.04 19.39 5.04
N ILE A 139 11.98 19.44 5.81
CA ILE A 139 10.91 18.44 5.82
C ILE A 139 9.62 19.09 5.35
N PHE A 140 8.99 18.49 4.37
CA PHE A 140 7.70 18.93 3.85
C PHE A 140 6.57 18.18 4.54
N ARG A 141 5.56 18.91 5.01
CA ARG A 141 4.38 18.38 5.68
C ARG A 141 3.12 18.81 4.98
N SER A 142 2.17 17.88 4.91
CA SER A 142 0.83 18.15 4.37
C SER A 142 -0.20 17.36 5.14
N THR A 143 -1.41 17.91 5.20
CA THR A 143 -2.58 17.24 5.74
C THR A 143 -3.68 17.24 4.69
N VAL A 144 -4.12 16.05 4.31
CA VAL A 144 -5.11 15.85 3.25
C VAL A 144 -6.31 15.10 3.83
N LEU A 145 -7.51 15.65 3.66
CA LEU A 145 -8.75 14.91 3.94
C LEU A 145 -8.94 13.84 2.88
N LEU A 146 -9.10 12.59 3.31
CA LEU A 146 -9.26 11.45 2.41
C LEU A 146 -10.61 11.47 1.71
N GLN A 147 -10.59 11.12 0.43
CA GLN A 147 -11.77 10.89 -0.38
C GLN A 147 -11.72 9.47 -0.99
N GLU A 148 -12.88 8.95 -1.31
CA GLU A 148 -12.96 7.67 -2.05
C GLU A 148 -12.27 7.82 -3.42
N ASN A 149 -11.48 6.83 -3.80
CA ASN A 149 -10.65 6.78 -4.99
C ASN A 149 -9.40 7.69 -4.99
N ASP A 150 -9.04 8.31 -3.86
CA ASP A 150 -7.71 8.90 -3.73
C ASP A 150 -6.62 7.85 -3.93
N ILE A 151 -5.59 8.19 -4.70
CA ILE A 151 -4.42 7.36 -4.94
C ILE A 151 -3.18 8.19 -4.64
N PHE A 152 -2.47 7.80 -3.59
CA PHE A 152 -1.17 8.36 -3.24
C PHE A 152 -0.08 7.47 -3.83
N VAL A 153 0.87 8.07 -4.54
CA VAL A 153 2.04 7.39 -5.09
C VAL A 153 3.29 8.00 -4.48
N ALA A 154 3.90 7.25 -3.57
CA ALA A 154 5.23 7.55 -3.04
C ALA A 154 6.27 6.74 -3.80
N MET A 155 7.46 7.32 -4.02
CA MET A 155 8.54 6.67 -4.75
C MET A 155 9.90 7.12 -4.23
N SER A 156 10.93 6.28 -4.41
CA SER A 156 12.32 6.68 -4.25
C SER A 156 12.84 7.40 -5.50
N ASP A 157 14.00 8.02 -5.40
CA ASP A 157 14.59 8.81 -6.48
C ASP A 157 15.00 7.98 -7.70
N GLY A 158 15.18 6.66 -7.54
CA GLY A 158 15.42 5.77 -8.68
C GLY A 158 14.28 5.74 -9.69
N CYS A 159 13.04 6.06 -9.31
CA CYS A 159 11.95 6.17 -10.28
C CYS A 159 12.13 7.38 -11.22
N PRO A 160 12.33 8.61 -10.74
CA PRO A 160 12.69 9.74 -11.61
C PRO A 160 14.02 9.57 -12.35
N HIS A 161 14.97 8.84 -11.80
CA HIS A 161 16.25 8.58 -12.47
C HIS A 161 16.15 7.56 -13.61
N ALA A 162 15.04 6.84 -13.73
CA ALA A 162 14.84 5.90 -14.83
C ALA A 162 14.95 6.60 -16.19
N GLY A 163 15.68 5.97 -17.11
CA GLY A 163 15.85 6.47 -18.47
C GLY A 163 16.91 7.55 -18.66
N ILE A 164 17.62 8.00 -17.62
CA ILE A 164 18.74 8.95 -17.76
C ILE A 164 19.77 8.43 -18.77
N GLY A 165 20.13 9.30 -19.73
CA GLY A 165 21.11 8.98 -20.77
C GLY A 165 20.61 8.00 -21.83
N ARG A 166 19.32 7.63 -21.81
CA ARG A 166 18.69 6.73 -22.80
C ARG A 166 17.42 7.35 -23.38
N ALA A 167 16.27 7.11 -22.76
CA ALA A 167 14.99 7.65 -23.21
C ALA A 167 14.84 9.15 -22.89
N TYR A 168 15.49 9.60 -21.83
CA TYR A 168 15.40 10.98 -21.33
C TYR A 168 16.79 11.55 -21.01
N ASN A 169 17.04 12.81 -21.37
CA ASN A 169 18.30 13.49 -21.02
C ASN A 169 18.44 13.71 -19.49
N PHE A 170 17.32 13.96 -18.80
CA PHE A 170 17.27 14.34 -17.38
C PHE A 170 16.43 13.40 -16.52
N GLY A 171 16.16 12.18 -17.00
CA GLY A 171 15.32 11.22 -16.31
C GLY A 171 13.82 11.38 -16.58
N TRP A 172 13.03 10.54 -15.94
CA TRP A 172 11.58 10.52 -16.06
C TRP A 172 10.98 11.47 -15.02
N LYS A 173 10.61 12.66 -15.45
CA LYS A 173 10.14 13.70 -14.52
C LYS A 173 8.93 13.22 -13.71
N ARG A 174 8.83 13.73 -12.47
CA ARG A 174 7.69 13.42 -11.58
C ARG A 174 6.33 13.71 -12.24
N GLU A 175 6.24 14.78 -13.04
CA GLU A 175 5.04 15.15 -13.76
C GLU A 175 4.65 14.12 -14.82
N ASP A 176 5.64 13.56 -15.53
CA ASP A 176 5.43 12.52 -16.53
C ASP A 176 5.01 11.18 -15.86
N ILE A 177 5.60 10.88 -14.67
CA ILE A 177 5.19 9.76 -13.84
C ILE A 177 3.73 9.94 -13.38
N ALA A 178 3.36 11.16 -12.99
CA ALA A 178 2.00 11.47 -12.56
C ALA A 178 1.00 11.24 -13.69
N GLU A 179 1.29 11.69 -14.91
CA GLU A 179 0.43 11.46 -16.08
C GLU A 179 0.37 9.97 -16.45
N PHE A 180 1.48 9.25 -16.36
CA PHE A 180 1.51 7.80 -16.57
C PHE A 180 0.58 7.09 -15.57
N MET A 181 0.72 7.38 -14.27
CA MET A 181 -0.10 6.79 -13.21
C MET A 181 -1.57 7.17 -13.37
N LYS A 182 -1.88 8.43 -13.71
CA LYS A 182 -3.23 8.90 -14.00
C LYS A 182 -3.89 8.07 -15.10
N GLY A 183 -3.14 7.73 -16.16
CA GLY A 183 -3.63 6.91 -17.27
C GLY A 183 -4.05 5.48 -16.86
N LEU A 184 -3.54 4.97 -15.72
CA LEU A 184 -3.85 3.63 -15.22
C LEU A 184 -5.10 3.60 -14.31
N VAL A 185 -5.48 4.74 -13.73
CA VAL A 185 -6.58 4.83 -12.75
C VAL A 185 -7.93 4.31 -13.27
N PRO A 186 -8.37 4.63 -14.50
CA PRO A 186 -9.69 4.22 -14.99
C PRO A 186 -9.91 2.70 -15.05
N VAL A 187 -8.82 1.92 -15.09
CA VAL A 187 -8.88 0.45 -15.17
C VAL A 187 -9.27 -0.18 -13.82
N GLY A 188 -9.07 0.54 -12.70
CA GLY A 188 -9.45 0.07 -11.37
C GLY A 188 -8.47 -0.92 -10.74
N TYR A 189 -7.21 -0.91 -11.14
CA TYR A 189 -6.16 -1.77 -10.59
C TYR A 189 -5.99 -1.63 -9.07
N THR A 190 -5.53 -2.71 -8.42
CA THR A 190 -5.12 -2.69 -7.01
C THR A 190 -3.87 -1.83 -6.81
N ALA A 191 -3.64 -1.38 -5.57
CA ALA A 191 -2.42 -0.65 -5.23
C ALA A 191 -1.15 -1.43 -5.58
N LYS A 192 -1.15 -2.76 -5.36
CA LYS A 192 -0.03 -3.64 -5.73
C LYS A 192 0.20 -3.67 -7.24
N THR A 193 -0.85 -3.78 -8.04
CA THR A 193 -0.73 -3.78 -9.50
C THR A 193 -0.21 -2.44 -10.01
N LEU A 194 -0.71 -1.33 -9.48
CA LEU A 194 -0.24 0.01 -9.83
C LEU A 194 1.25 0.21 -9.51
N SER A 195 1.70 -0.24 -8.33
CA SER A 195 3.12 -0.19 -7.96
C SER A 195 3.97 -1.05 -8.90
N THR A 196 3.49 -2.25 -9.26
CA THR A 196 4.19 -3.15 -10.18
C THR A 196 4.33 -2.50 -11.55
N MET A 197 3.26 -1.92 -12.10
CA MET A 197 3.29 -1.27 -13.41
C MET A 197 4.25 -0.07 -13.46
N LEU A 198 4.33 0.71 -12.38
CA LEU A 198 5.27 1.82 -12.28
C LEU A 198 6.72 1.32 -12.27
N VAL A 199 7.02 0.31 -11.47
CA VAL A 199 8.38 -0.25 -11.36
C VAL A 199 8.78 -1.01 -12.63
N ASP A 200 7.86 -1.71 -13.28
CA ASP A 200 8.11 -2.37 -14.56
C ASP A 200 8.42 -1.33 -15.66
N GLU A 201 7.75 -0.18 -15.64
CA GLU A 201 8.06 0.91 -16.55
C GLU A 201 9.45 1.51 -16.26
N CYS A 202 9.81 1.69 -14.98
CA CYS A 202 11.18 2.08 -14.60
C CYS A 202 12.21 1.07 -15.14
N PHE A 203 11.99 -0.24 -14.96
CA PHE A 203 12.88 -1.29 -15.47
C PHE A 203 13.03 -1.21 -16.99
N ARG A 204 11.93 -0.99 -17.71
CA ARG A 204 11.95 -0.81 -19.17
C ARG A 204 12.75 0.41 -19.58
N GLN A 205 12.60 1.53 -18.88
CA GLN A 205 13.34 2.78 -19.17
C GLN A 205 14.83 2.67 -18.85
N TYR A 206 15.18 1.91 -17.82
CA TYR A 206 16.58 1.52 -17.55
C TYR A 206 17.16 0.56 -18.58
N GLY A 207 16.35 0.05 -19.52
CA GLY A 207 16.77 -0.95 -20.52
C GLY A 207 17.20 -2.26 -19.90
N GLY A 208 16.55 -2.68 -18.82
CA GLY A 208 16.81 -3.91 -18.10
C GLY A 208 18.04 -3.89 -17.17
N HIS A 209 18.69 -2.73 -17.02
CA HIS A 209 19.86 -2.56 -16.15
C HIS A 209 19.67 -1.33 -15.27
N PRO A 210 18.95 -1.45 -14.15
CA PRO A 210 18.69 -0.33 -13.25
C PRO A 210 19.97 0.32 -12.75
N GLY A 211 20.08 1.62 -12.95
CA GLY A 211 21.23 2.41 -12.49
C GLY A 211 21.16 2.72 -11.00
N ASP A 212 19.98 2.58 -10.41
CA ASP A 212 19.72 2.78 -8.99
C ASP A 212 18.61 1.86 -8.50
N ASP A 213 18.49 1.73 -7.17
CA ASP A 213 17.34 1.08 -6.55
C ASP A 213 16.10 1.95 -6.82
N ALA A 214 14.98 1.35 -7.17
CA ALA A 214 13.76 2.07 -7.49
C ALA A 214 12.55 1.42 -6.82
N THR A 215 11.90 2.14 -5.94
CA THR A 215 10.75 1.65 -5.18
C THR A 215 9.55 2.54 -5.40
N ALA A 216 8.41 1.92 -5.67
CA ALA A 216 7.11 2.57 -5.70
C ALA A 216 6.21 1.99 -4.61
N CYS A 217 5.56 2.86 -3.86
CA CYS A 217 4.54 2.53 -2.87
C CYS A 217 3.25 3.28 -3.21
N VAL A 218 2.19 2.54 -3.49
CA VAL A 218 0.88 3.10 -3.81
C VAL A 218 -0.08 2.83 -2.65
N VAL A 219 -0.81 3.87 -2.26
CA VAL A 219 -1.87 3.80 -1.25
C VAL A 219 -3.15 4.26 -1.92
N ARG A 220 -4.12 3.35 -2.02
CA ARG A 220 -5.42 3.61 -2.61
C ARG A 220 -6.49 3.65 -1.54
N ILE A 221 -7.31 4.71 -1.53
CA ILE A 221 -8.47 4.85 -0.66
C ILE A 221 -9.71 4.36 -1.41
N ARG A 222 -10.40 3.40 -0.83
CA ARG A 222 -11.60 2.82 -1.44
C ARG A 222 -12.72 2.67 -0.43
N ARG A 223 -13.93 2.48 -0.89
CA ARG A 223 -15.05 2.12 -0.03
C ARG A 223 -14.84 0.72 0.53
N ARG A 224 -15.14 0.55 1.82
CA ARG A 224 -15.11 -0.75 2.49
C ARG A 224 -16.29 -1.59 2.02
N GLU A 225 -15.99 -2.73 1.42
CA GLU A 225 -16.98 -3.75 1.06
C GLU A 225 -16.69 -5.02 1.86
N PRO A 226 -17.35 -5.20 3.02
CA PRO A 226 -17.14 -6.37 3.83
C PRO A 226 -17.58 -7.63 3.10
N MET A 227 -16.79 -8.70 3.16
CA MET A 227 -17.15 -10.03 2.71
C MET A 227 -17.00 -11.01 3.86
N ASN A 228 -18.03 -11.82 4.06
CA ASN A 228 -18.07 -12.88 5.06
C ASN A 228 -17.95 -14.22 4.35
N LEU A 229 -16.94 -14.98 4.70
CA LEU A 229 -16.71 -16.31 4.12
C LEU A 229 -17.00 -17.39 5.15
N LEU A 230 -17.87 -18.31 4.81
CA LEU A 230 -18.14 -19.51 5.60
C LEU A 230 -17.55 -20.74 4.91
N PHE A 231 -16.56 -21.33 5.55
CA PHE A 231 -15.86 -22.49 5.04
C PHE A 231 -15.95 -23.66 6.01
N GLY A 232 -16.71 -24.67 5.65
CA GLY A 232 -16.93 -25.89 6.42
C GLY A 232 -18.03 -25.76 7.50
N PRO A 233 -18.64 -26.91 7.90
CA PRO A 233 -19.59 -26.96 8.97
C PRO A 233 -18.88 -26.91 10.35
N PRO A 234 -19.58 -26.56 11.44
CA PRO A 234 -18.99 -26.62 12.77
C PRO A 234 -18.70 -28.06 13.16
N ARG A 235 -17.75 -28.25 14.08
CA ARG A 235 -17.37 -29.58 14.58
C ARG A 235 -18.57 -30.30 15.24
N ASN A 236 -19.38 -29.53 15.99
CA ASN A 236 -20.60 -30.05 16.60
C ASN A 236 -21.82 -29.56 15.81
N ARG A 237 -22.68 -30.49 15.39
CA ARG A 237 -23.88 -30.15 14.61
C ARG A 237 -24.88 -29.28 15.38
N ASP A 238 -24.90 -29.36 16.71
CA ASP A 238 -25.79 -28.54 17.55
C ASP A 238 -25.42 -27.04 17.45
N ASP A 239 -24.21 -26.72 17.04
CA ASP A 239 -23.75 -25.33 16.86
C ASP A 239 -24.12 -24.76 15.48
N CYS A 240 -24.71 -25.53 14.56
CA CYS A 240 -25.04 -25.07 13.22
C CYS A 240 -25.92 -23.81 13.23
N GLY A 241 -26.99 -23.82 14.03
CA GLY A 241 -27.91 -22.69 14.14
C GLY A 241 -27.22 -21.43 14.68
N ARG A 242 -26.39 -21.57 15.69
CA ARG A 242 -25.60 -20.45 16.26
C ARG A 242 -24.59 -19.88 15.25
N MET A 243 -23.87 -20.76 14.55
CA MET A 243 -22.92 -20.39 13.52
C MET A 243 -23.60 -19.62 12.38
N MET A 244 -24.72 -20.11 11.88
CA MET A 244 -25.49 -19.46 10.82
C MET A 244 -26.05 -18.10 11.26
N SER A 245 -26.62 -18.03 12.48
CA SER A 245 -27.08 -16.75 13.03
C SER A 245 -25.96 -15.73 13.13
N LEU A 246 -24.77 -16.13 13.59
CA LEU A 246 -23.61 -15.26 13.67
C LEU A 246 -23.10 -14.84 12.28
N PHE A 247 -23.09 -15.76 11.33
CA PHE A 247 -22.65 -15.48 9.96
C PHE A 247 -23.57 -14.48 9.26
N PHE A 248 -24.89 -14.74 9.24
CA PHE A 248 -25.86 -13.87 8.58
C PHE A 248 -26.18 -12.57 9.34
N SER A 249 -25.73 -12.44 10.60
CA SER A 249 -25.83 -11.15 11.33
C SER A 249 -24.76 -10.14 10.94
N LYS A 250 -23.75 -10.55 10.18
CA LYS A 250 -22.68 -9.67 9.73
C LYS A 250 -23.13 -8.83 8.53
N GLU A 251 -22.69 -7.58 8.49
CA GLU A 251 -22.90 -6.74 7.32
C GLU A 251 -22.00 -7.16 6.15
N GLY A 252 -22.45 -6.92 4.92
CA GLY A 252 -21.69 -7.16 3.69
C GLY A 252 -22.11 -8.43 2.96
N LYS A 253 -21.29 -8.82 1.98
CA LYS A 253 -21.53 -10.01 1.16
C LYS A 253 -21.32 -11.31 1.96
N HIS A 254 -22.11 -12.32 1.65
CA HIS A 254 -22.04 -13.63 2.30
C HIS A 254 -21.68 -14.70 1.27
N ILE A 255 -20.53 -15.32 1.43
CA ILE A 255 -20.02 -16.39 0.56
C ILE A 255 -19.97 -17.69 1.37
N VAL A 256 -20.60 -18.74 0.86
CA VAL A 256 -20.61 -20.06 1.50
C VAL A 256 -19.87 -21.06 0.61
N CYS A 257 -18.85 -21.72 1.18
CA CYS A 257 -18.06 -22.71 0.48
C CYS A 257 -18.32 -24.14 0.97
N GLY A 258 -18.52 -25.03 0.00
CA GLY A 258 -18.70 -26.46 0.23
C GLY A 258 -20.16 -26.92 0.32
N GLY A 259 -20.49 -28.08 -0.29
CA GLY A 259 -21.83 -28.57 -0.46
C GLY A 259 -22.58 -28.79 0.86
N THR A 260 -21.93 -29.40 1.86
CA THR A 260 -22.52 -29.62 3.21
C THR A 260 -22.83 -28.29 3.90
N THR A 261 -21.92 -27.31 3.80
CA THR A 261 -22.11 -25.99 4.40
C THR A 261 -23.24 -25.23 3.71
N SER A 262 -23.31 -25.33 2.38
CA SER A 262 -24.39 -24.72 1.59
C SER A 262 -25.76 -25.34 1.91
N SER A 263 -25.83 -26.65 2.14
CA SER A 263 -27.07 -27.29 2.58
C SER A 263 -27.52 -26.80 3.96
N ILE A 264 -26.60 -26.68 4.92
CA ILE A 264 -26.91 -26.15 6.26
C ILE A 264 -27.39 -24.69 6.16
N ALA A 265 -26.76 -23.88 5.31
CA ALA A 265 -27.19 -22.50 5.06
C ALA A 265 -28.58 -22.44 4.43
N ALA A 266 -28.88 -23.30 3.45
CA ALA A 266 -30.17 -23.43 2.82
C ALA A 266 -31.26 -23.79 3.80
N ASP A 267 -31.03 -24.81 4.67
CA ASP A 267 -31.91 -25.23 5.72
C ASP A 267 -32.18 -24.10 6.73
N PHE A 268 -31.15 -23.37 7.14
CA PHE A 268 -31.25 -22.24 8.07
C PHE A 268 -32.10 -21.10 7.47
N LEU A 269 -31.91 -20.77 6.20
CA LEU A 269 -32.63 -19.71 5.50
C LEU A 269 -34.05 -20.16 5.07
N GLY A 270 -34.35 -21.45 5.13
CA GLY A 270 -35.59 -22.03 4.60
C GLY A 270 -35.72 -21.86 3.07
N LYS A 271 -34.61 -21.86 2.36
CA LYS A 271 -34.50 -21.64 0.92
C LYS A 271 -33.97 -22.88 0.19
N LYS A 272 -34.24 -22.96 -1.11
CA LYS A 272 -33.77 -24.09 -1.93
C LYS A 272 -32.42 -23.76 -2.55
N LEU A 273 -31.45 -24.67 -2.35
CA LEU A 273 -30.17 -24.65 -3.06
C LEU A 273 -30.40 -25.10 -4.53
N ARG A 274 -29.95 -24.29 -5.49
CA ARG A 274 -30.06 -24.59 -6.92
C ARG A 274 -28.66 -24.77 -7.51
N PRO A 275 -28.21 -26.01 -7.77
CA PRO A 275 -26.92 -26.23 -8.44
C PRO A 275 -26.98 -25.68 -9.87
N THR A 276 -25.94 -24.95 -10.24
CA THR A 276 -25.79 -24.47 -11.64
C THR A 276 -25.14 -25.60 -12.44
N LEU A 277 -25.80 -26.05 -13.51
CA LEU A 277 -25.35 -27.17 -14.34
C LEU A 277 -24.34 -26.75 -15.44
N ASN A 278 -23.88 -25.50 -15.45
CA ASN A 278 -22.90 -25.03 -16.45
C ASN A 278 -21.49 -25.41 -16.03
N PHE A 279 -21.04 -26.57 -16.50
CA PHE A 279 -19.66 -27.07 -16.37
C PHE A 279 -18.81 -26.65 -17.58
N GLU A 280 -18.62 -25.35 -17.81
CA GLU A 280 -17.79 -24.90 -18.95
C GLU A 280 -16.29 -25.11 -18.73
N LYS A 281 -15.82 -25.33 -17.50
CA LYS A 281 -14.41 -25.60 -17.18
C LYS A 281 -14.29 -26.65 -16.07
N SER A 282 -13.53 -27.71 -16.33
CA SER A 282 -13.31 -28.83 -15.39
C SER A 282 -12.56 -28.45 -14.10
N ASP A 283 -11.89 -27.29 -14.08
CA ASP A 283 -11.04 -26.87 -12.97
C ASP A 283 -11.77 -26.00 -11.92
N VAL A 284 -13.02 -25.63 -12.18
CA VAL A 284 -13.82 -24.83 -11.24
C VAL A 284 -14.86 -25.73 -10.58
N PRO A 285 -14.93 -25.77 -9.22
CA PRO A 285 -15.97 -26.52 -8.52
C PRO A 285 -17.38 -26.07 -8.91
N PRO A 286 -18.40 -26.96 -8.86
CA PRO A 286 -19.77 -26.60 -9.15
C PRO A 286 -20.22 -25.42 -8.27
N ILE A 287 -20.86 -24.44 -8.88
CA ILE A 287 -21.47 -23.30 -8.20
C ILE A 287 -22.95 -23.61 -7.99
N ALA A 288 -23.52 -23.14 -6.90
CA ALA A 288 -24.92 -23.19 -6.61
C ALA A 288 -25.44 -21.81 -6.21
N GLU A 289 -26.68 -21.53 -6.58
CA GLU A 289 -27.38 -20.31 -6.19
C GLU A 289 -28.22 -20.57 -4.94
N LEU A 290 -28.14 -19.66 -3.98
CA LEU A 290 -28.95 -19.68 -2.76
C LEU A 290 -29.40 -18.26 -2.45
N GLU A 291 -30.71 -18.04 -2.41
CA GLU A 291 -31.27 -16.72 -2.08
C GLU A 291 -30.85 -16.29 -0.68
N GLY A 292 -30.16 -15.15 -0.55
CA GLY A 292 -29.57 -14.62 0.69
C GLY A 292 -28.07 -14.94 0.85
N VAL A 293 -27.45 -15.50 -0.17
CA VAL A 293 -26.00 -15.72 -0.30
C VAL A 293 -25.54 -15.12 -1.61
N ASP A 294 -24.35 -14.46 -1.64
CA ASP A 294 -23.80 -13.77 -2.82
C ASP A 294 -22.97 -14.69 -3.72
#